data_4388faacab803d97818f6ea2457027ea
#
_entry.id   4388faacab803d97818f6ea2457027ea
#
_cell.length_a   1.000
_cell.length_b   1.000
_cell.length_c   1.000
_cell.angle_alpha   90.00
_cell.angle_beta   90.00
_cell.angle_gamma   90.00
#
_symmetry.space_group_name_H-M   'P 1'
#
loop_
_entity.id
_entity.type
_entity.pdbx_description
1 polymer ?
#
loop_
_entity_poly.entity_id
_entity_poly.type
_entity_poly.pdbx_seq_one_letter_code
_entity_poly.pdbx_strand_id
1 'polypeptide(L)'
;EQFHRTKKILLSSIKTVPGENETIVNFNRVIKRGWKYFDNAVINCLRLLEQMRIKNIAIAGFDGFKHKYNESYADVSLPSLNHDNDWDELNREIKDMFKDFRAAMNYNAIFRFVTPSEFDDVI
;
A
#
# COMPACT_ATOMS: atom_id res chain seq x y z
N GLU A 1 22.69 6.40 9.58
CA GLU A 1 22.82 7.87 9.38
C GLU A 1 22.00 8.42 8.20
N GLN A 2 21.84 7.71 7.08
CA GLN A 2 21.07 8.23 5.92
C GLN A 2 19.58 8.47 6.20
N PHE A 3 18.95 7.67 7.05
CA PHE A 3 17.51 7.78 7.32
C PHE A 3 17.10 8.99 8.17
N HIS A 4 18.02 9.63 8.89
CA HIS A 4 17.70 10.80 9.72
C HIS A 4 17.40 12.07 8.92
N ARG A 5 17.82 12.14 7.65
CA ARG A 5 17.58 13.30 6.76
C ARG A 5 16.36 13.12 5.84
N THR A 6 15.78 11.93 5.81
CA THR A 6 14.64 11.63 4.95
C THR A 6 13.35 12.11 5.60
N LYS A 7 12.53 12.83 4.84
CA LYS A 7 11.16 13.15 5.28
C LYS A 7 10.38 11.86 5.34
N LYS A 8 9.70 11.62 6.45
CA LYS A 8 8.88 10.44 6.68
C LYS A 8 7.43 10.86 6.83
N ILE A 9 6.55 10.04 6.28
CA ILE A 9 5.11 10.15 6.48
C ILE A 9 4.67 8.95 7.31
N LEU A 10 4.10 9.23 8.47
CA LEU A 10 3.62 8.22 9.40
C LEU A 10 2.10 8.29 9.46
N LEU A 11 1.46 7.14 9.54
CA LEU A 11 0.02 7.07 9.78
C LEU A 11 -0.26 7.17 11.28
N SER A 12 -1.31 7.89 11.66
CA SER A 12 -1.69 8.10 13.07
C SER A 12 -2.04 6.80 13.81
N SER A 13 -2.22 5.69 13.10
CA SER A 13 -2.37 4.35 13.70
C SER A 13 -1.07 3.81 14.32
N ILE A 14 0.08 4.36 13.93
CA ILE A 14 1.38 4.00 14.48
C ILE A 14 1.63 4.85 15.72
N LYS A 15 1.77 4.20 16.87
CA LYS A 15 2.07 4.89 18.14
C LYS A 15 3.55 5.26 18.18
N THR A 16 3.87 6.45 17.75
CA THR A 16 5.22 7.01 17.80
C THR A 16 5.18 8.49 18.14
N VAL A 17 6.26 9.00 18.72
CA VAL A 17 6.45 10.45 18.87
C VAL A 17 7.12 10.93 17.60
N PRO A 18 6.52 11.85 16.85
CA PRO A 18 7.11 12.33 15.61
C PRO A 18 8.42 13.09 15.87
N GLY A 19 9.43 12.79 15.05
CA GLY A 19 10.67 13.53 14.99
C GLY A 19 10.56 14.76 14.08
N GLU A 20 11.61 15.57 14.00
CA GLU A 20 11.64 16.83 13.24
C GLU A 20 11.33 16.67 11.73
N ASN A 21 11.62 15.50 11.15
CA ASN A 21 11.44 15.23 9.72
C ASN A 21 10.21 14.33 9.45
N GLU A 22 9.32 14.21 10.40
CA GLU A 22 8.18 13.30 10.33
C GLU A 22 6.86 14.07 10.26
N THR A 23 6.00 13.65 9.33
CA THR A 23 4.65 14.20 9.19
C THR A 23 3.65 13.09 9.51
N ILE A 24 2.73 13.37 10.43
CA ILE A 24 1.66 12.43 10.75
C ILE A 24 0.45 12.72 9.88
N VAL A 25 -0.03 11.69 9.19
CA VAL A 25 -1.27 11.70 8.43
C VAL A 25 -2.33 10.94 9.21
N ASN A 26 -3.51 11.52 9.34
CA ASN A 26 -4.64 10.84 9.97
C ASN A 26 -5.01 9.59 9.16
N PHE A 27 -4.90 8.42 9.78
CA PHE A 27 -5.17 7.13 9.17
C PHE A 27 -6.58 7.06 8.56
N ASN A 28 -7.58 7.64 9.21
CA ASN A 28 -8.95 7.65 8.70
C ASN A 28 -9.12 8.43 7.39
N ARG A 29 -8.14 9.23 6.97
CA ARG A 29 -8.18 9.92 5.69
C ARG A 29 -7.72 9.08 4.51
N VAL A 30 -6.99 8.02 4.76
CA VAL A 30 -6.41 7.16 3.71
C VAL A 30 -7.06 5.79 3.63
N ILE A 31 -7.80 5.36 4.65
CA ILE A 31 -8.56 4.11 4.62
C ILE A 31 -9.93 4.30 3.99
N LYS A 32 -10.41 3.24 3.34
CA LYS A 32 -11.81 3.07 2.96
C LYS A 32 -12.26 1.69 3.44
N ARG A 33 -13.26 1.66 4.30
CA ARG A 33 -13.82 0.42 4.83
C ARG A 33 -14.72 -0.26 3.78
N GLY A 34 -14.99 -1.54 3.98
CA GLY A 34 -15.83 -2.34 3.08
C GLY A 34 -15.14 -3.62 2.61
N TRP A 35 -13.87 -3.77 2.93
CA TRP A 35 -13.07 -4.98 2.68
C TRP A 35 -12.47 -5.51 3.98
N LYS A 36 -12.21 -6.80 4.05
CA LYS A 36 -11.54 -7.46 5.18
C LYS A 36 -10.12 -6.89 5.39
N TYR A 37 -9.41 -6.65 4.28
CA TYR A 37 -8.02 -6.16 4.26
C TYR A 37 -7.91 -4.67 3.88
N PHE A 38 -8.85 -3.86 4.37
CA PHE A 38 -8.98 -2.43 4.04
C PHE A 38 -7.76 -1.58 4.41
N ASP A 39 -6.87 -2.09 5.23
CA ASP A 39 -5.66 -1.41 5.71
C ASP A 39 -4.41 -1.68 4.86
N ASN A 40 -4.58 -2.22 3.66
CA ASN A 40 -3.46 -2.46 2.75
C ASN A 40 -2.60 -1.20 2.57
N ALA A 41 -1.31 -1.32 2.90
CA ALA A 41 -0.38 -0.18 2.96
C ALA A 41 -0.19 0.51 1.61
N VAL A 42 -0.15 -0.25 0.50
CA VAL A 42 0.04 0.31 -0.85
C VAL A 42 -1.19 1.11 -1.26
N ILE A 43 -2.39 0.58 -1.06
CA ILE A 43 -3.64 1.27 -1.39
C ILE A 43 -3.79 2.54 -0.54
N ASN A 44 -3.42 2.50 0.74
CA ASN A 44 -3.44 3.68 1.61
C ASN A 44 -2.42 4.74 1.15
N CYS A 45 -1.24 4.32 0.70
CA CYS A 45 -0.25 5.21 0.10
C CYS A 45 -0.78 5.86 -1.19
N LEU A 46 -1.40 5.08 -2.07
CA LEU A 46 -2.00 5.60 -3.31
C LEU A 46 -3.09 6.64 -3.03
N ARG A 47 -3.93 6.43 -2.03
CA ARG A 47 -4.95 7.42 -1.60
C ARG A 47 -4.32 8.69 -1.04
N LEU A 48 -3.19 8.58 -0.37
CA LEU A 48 -2.44 9.76 0.07
C LEU A 48 -1.88 10.54 -1.14
N LEU A 49 -1.27 9.84 -2.11
CA LEU A 49 -0.74 10.45 -3.33
C LEU A 49 -1.84 11.11 -4.16
N GLU A 50 -3.03 10.50 -4.18
CA GLU A 50 -4.22 11.07 -4.82
C GLU A 50 -4.64 12.39 -4.17
N GLN A 51 -4.71 12.45 -2.84
CA GLN A 51 -5.01 13.69 -2.12
C GLN A 51 -3.97 14.79 -2.39
N MET A 52 -2.72 14.41 -2.61
CA MET A 52 -1.63 15.30 -3.02
C MET A 52 -1.67 15.65 -4.52
N ARG A 53 -2.58 15.10 -5.30
CA ARG A 53 -2.74 15.26 -6.74
C ARG A 53 -1.48 14.90 -7.55
N ILE A 54 -0.78 13.86 -7.13
CA ILE A 54 0.38 13.35 -7.85
C ILE A 54 -0.06 12.73 -9.17
N LYS A 55 0.56 13.18 -10.27
CA LYS A 55 0.13 12.79 -11.62
C LYS A 55 0.89 11.62 -12.22
N ASN A 56 2.11 11.35 -11.76
CA ASN A 56 2.93 10.26 -12.26
C ASN A 56 3.31 9.37 -11.08
N ILE A 57 2.84 8.14 -11.10
CA ILE A 57 3.02 7.18 -10.01
C ILE A 57 3.65 5.92 -10.59
N ALA A 58 4.86 5.60 -10.12
CA ALA A 58 5.54 4.35 -10.43
C ALA A 58 5.46 3.42 -9.21
N ILE A 59 5.03 2.19 -9.44
CA ILE A 59 4.79 1.20 -8.39
C ILE A 59 5.79 0.06 -8.57
N ALA A 60 6.52 -0.26 -7.51
CA ALA A 60 7.45 -1.37 -7.46
C ALA A 60 7.18 -2.26 -6.24
N GLY A 61 7.42 -3.56 -6.37
CA GLY A 61 7.26 -4.50 -5.26
C GLY A 61 5.80 -4.70 -4.81
N PHE A 62 4.85 -4.44 -5.70
CA PHE A 62 3.43 -4.71 -5.48
C PHE A 62 3.00 -5.90 -6.33
N ASP A 63 3.63 -7.04 -6.06
CA ASP A 63 3.61 -8.21 -6.93
C ASP A 63 2.35 -9.06 -6.75
N GLY A 64 1.68 -8.92 -5.60
CA GLY A 64 0.64 -9.82 -5.12
C GLY A 64 1.22 -10.89 -4.17
N PHE A 65 0.35 -11.65 -3.55
CA PHE A 65 0.72 -12.70 -2.61
C PHE A 65 0.65 -14.07 -3.28
N LYS A 66 1.67 -14.92 -3.06
CA LYS A 66 1.78 -16.27 -3.62
C LYS A 66 2.03 -17.30 -2.53
N HIS A 67 1.56 -18.52 -2.73
CA HIS A 67 1.71 -19.62 -1.75
C HIS A 67 3.16 -19.91 -1.29
N LYS A 68 4.15 -19.51 -2.08
CA LYS A 68 5.58 -19.70 -1.76
C LYS A 68 6.24 -18.46 -1.11
N TYR A 69 5.48 -17.45 -0.78
CA TYR A 69 6.02 -16.18 -0.30
C TYR A 69 6.73 -16.30 1.06
N ASN A 70 6.31 -17.28 1.88
CA ASN A 70 6.88 -17.50 3.20
C ASN A 70 8.32 -18.06 3.16
N GLU A 71 8.78 -18.58 2.02
CA GLU A 71 10.10 -19.18 1.89
C GLU A 71 11.17 -18.18 1.42
N SER A 72 10.79 -17.04 0.88
CA SER A 72 11.70 -16.12 0.20
C SER A 72 11.63 -14.67 0.65
N TYR A 73 10.73 -14.32 1.56
CA TYR A 73 10.53 -12.93 1.91
C TYR A 73 11.19 -12.57 3.24
N ALA A 74 12.23 -11.73 3.16
CA ALA A 74 12.87 -11.09 4.30
C ALA A 74 13.26 -12.10 5.40
N ASP A 75 13.16 -11.77 6.61
CA ASP A 75 13.56 -12.57 7.75
C ASP A 75 12.45 -13.56 8.13
N VAL A 76 12.75 -14.87 8.12
CA VAL A 76 11.83 -15.93 8.56
C VAL A 76 11.40 -15.81 10.03
N SER A 77 12.10 -14.98 10.80
CA SER A 77 11.75 -14.66 12.19
C SER A 77 10.65 -13.61 12.32
N LEU A 78 10.35 -12.86 11.24
CA LEU A 78 9.26 -11.93 11.26
C LEU A 78 7.95 -12.71 11.26
N PRO A 79 7.02 -12.40 12.19
CA PRO A 79 5.71 -13.02 12.14
C PRO A 79 5.11 -12.68 10.78
N SER A 80 5.07 -13.67 9.89
CA SER A 80 4.25 -13.55 8.71
C SER A 80 2.85 -13.18 9.19
N LEU A 81 2.22 -12.23 8.55
CA LEU A 81 0.81 -12.00 8.69
C LEU A 81 0.12 -13.26 8.13
N ASN A 82 0.18 -14.33 8.91
CA ASN A 82 -0.44 -15.61 8.63
C ASN A 82 -1.95 -15.43 8.80
N HIS A 83 -2.52 -14.74 7.87
CA HIS A 83 -3.93 -14.81 7.62
C HIS A 83 -4.16 -16.21 7.04
N ASP A 84 -5.11 -16.91 7.53
CA ASP A 84 -5.61 -18.24 7.19
C ASP A 84 -5.38 -18.73 5.74
N ASN A 85 -4.25 -18.37 5.13
CA ASN A 85 -3.68 -18.80 3.85
C ASN A 85 -4.57 -18.63 2.61
N ASP A 86 -5.60 -17.80 2.63
CA ASP A 86 -6.37 -17.48 1.43
C ASP A 86 -5.73 -16.29 0.68
N TRP A 87 -4.58 -16.57 0.03
CA TRP A 87 -3.89 -15.59 -0.78
C TRP A 87 -4.70 -15.14 -1.99
N ASP A 88 -5.57 -15.99 -2.51
CA ASP A 88 -6.43 -15.68 -3.64
C ASP A 88 -7.53 -14.68 -3.22
N GLU A 89 -8.12 -14.87 -2.04
CA GLU A 89 -9.05 -13.90 -1.46
C GLU A 89 -8.37 -12.54 -1.23
N LEU A 90 -7.19 -12.55 -0.62
CA LEU A 90 -6.42 -11.34 -0.37
C LEU A 90 -6.08 -10.58 -1.65
N ASN A 91 -5.56 -11.28 -2.66
CA ASN A 91 -5.23 -10.67 -3.95
C ASN A 91 -6.48 -10.11 -4.64
N ARG A 92 -7.60 -10.84 -4.59
CA ARG A 92 -8.87 -10.39 -5.14
C ARG A 92 -9.35 -9.11 -4.46
N GLU A 93 -9.35 -9.06 -3.14
CA GLU A 93 -9.73 -7.85 -2.38
C GLU A 93 -8.82 -6.66 -2.68
N ILE A 94 -7.51 -6.88 -2.74
CA ILE A 94 -6.54 -5.82 -3.10
C ILE A 94 -6.85 -5.29 -4.49
N LYS A 95 -7.10 -6.18 -5.45
CA LYS A 95 -7.46 -5.81 -6.81
C LYS A 95 -8.74 -4.99 -6.87
N ASP A 96 -9.76 -5.39 -6.12
CA ASP A 96 -11.03 -4.67 -6.03
C ASP A 96 -10.85 -3.29 -5.36
N MET A 97 -10.06 -3.19 -4.30
CA MET A 97 -9.72 -1.91 -3.68
C MET A 97 -8.97 -0.99 -4.64
N PHE A 98 -8.08 -1.55 -5.47
CA PHE A 98 -7.33 -0.76 -6.44
C PHE A 98 -8.25 -0.26 -7.57
N LYS A 99 -9.15 -1.10 -8.07
CA LYS A 99 -10.19 -0.70 -9.05
C LYS A 99 -11.09 0.40 -8.50
N ASP A 100 -11.57 0.23 -7.26
CA ASP A 100 -12.39 1.24 -6.59
C ASP A 100 -11.64 2.56 -6.44
N PHE A 101 -10.37 2.51 -6.06
CA PHE A 101 -9.50 3.68 -5.97
C PHE A 101 -9.38 4.38 -7.32
N ARG A 102 -9.11 3.63 -8.40
CA ARG A 102 -9.00 4.16 -9.77
C ARG A 102 -10.30 4.81 -10.24
N ALA A 103 -11.43 4.17 -9.98
CA ALA A 103 -12.75 4.68 -10.35
C ALA A 103 -13.14 5.96 -9.59
N ALA A 104 -12.67 6.12 -8.37
CA ALA A 104 -12.95 7.29 -7.55
C ALA A 104 -12.08 8.51 -7.91
N MET A 105 -10.99 8.33 -8.65
CA MET A 105 -10.12 9.43 -9.04
C MET A 105 -10.83 10.42 -9.97
N ASN A 106 -10.69 11.70 -9.67
CA ASN A 106 -11.32 12.80 -10.41
C ASN A 106 -10.32 13.61 -11.25
N TYR A 107 -9.13 13.10 -11.48
CA TYR A 107 -8.11 13.70 -12.34
C TYR A 107 -7.29 12.63 -13.05
N ASN A 108 -6.65 13.01 -14.15
CA ASN A 108 -5.80 12.09 -14.90
C ASN A 108 -4.45 11.90 -14.21
N ALA A 109 -4.16 10.67 -13.82
CA ALA A 109 -2.85 10.25 -13.36
C ALA A 109 -2.35 9.07 -14.18
N ILE A 110 -1.05 9.06 -14.42
CA ILE A 110 -0.34 8.00 -15.12
C ILE A 110 0.21 7.06 -14.06
N PHE A 111 -0.19 5.80 -14.15
CA PHE A 111 0.34 4.72 -13.32
C PHE A 111 1.19 3.79 -14.17
N ARG A 112 2.24 3.27 -13.60
CA ARG A 112 3.02 2.19 -14.20
C ARG A 112 3.56 1.27 -13.12
N PHE A 113 3.55 -0.01 -13.40
CA PHE A 113 4.34 -0.98 -12.64
C PHE A 113 5.76 -1.03 -13.19
N VAL A 114 6.75 -0.96 -12.31
CA VAL A 114 8.19 -1.11 -12.65
C VAL A 114 8.71 -2.51 -12.36
N THR A 115 7.94 -3.28 -11.60
CA THR A 115 8.11 -4.73 -11.39
C THR A 115 6.86 -5.46 -11.84
N PRO A 116 6.93 -6.76 -12.20
CA PRO A 116 5.74 -7.55 -12.49
C PRO A 116 4.72 -7.49 -11.36
N SER A 117 3.44 -7.50 -11.68
CA SER A 117 2.35 -7.39 -10.70
C SER A 117 1.14 -8.21 -11.11
N GLU A 118 0.47 -8.81 -10.14
CA GLU A 118 -0.85 -9.45 -10.34
C GLU A 118 -1.97 -8.42 -10.56
N PHE A 119 -1.64 -7.13 -10.43
CA PHE A 119 -2.59 -6.01 -10.49
C PHE A 119 -2.36 -5.11 -11.71
N ASP A 120 -1.52 -5.50 -12.66
CA ASP A 120 -1.15 -4.67 -13.81
C ASP A 120 -2.32 -4.40 -14.77
N ASP A 121 -3.34 -5.24 -14.76
CA ASP A 121 -4.58 -5.05 -15.53
C ASP A 121 -5.53 -3.98 -14.95
N VAL A 122 -5.18 -3.37 -13.81
CA VAL A 122 -6.00 -2.32 -13.18
C VAL A 122 -5.58 -0.91 -13.60
N ILE A 123 -4.38 -0.73 -14.17
CA ILE A 123 -3.84 0.60 -14.56
C ILE A 123 -4.14 0.98 -16.00
#